data_697618f45a190b9c339a443fd8861a3e
#
_entry.id   697618f45a190b9c339a443fd8861a3e
#
_cell.length_a   1.000
_cell.length_b   1.000
_cell.length_c   1.000
_cell.angle_alpha   90.00
_cell.angle_beta   90.00
_cell.angle_gamma   90.00
#
_symmetry.space_group_name_H-M   'P 1'
#
loop_
_entity.id
_entity.type
_entity.pdbx_description
1 polymer ?
#
loop_
_entity_poly.entity_id
_entity_poly.type
_entity_poly.pdbx_seq_one_letter_code
_entity_poly.pdbx_strand_id
1 'polypeptide(L)'
;MDAGRKAPLSVKVAREAMRANPRLGAADALSLATEVLEQAHGHKLSAPFLAATLLQESAFDPGAISSAGAVGIAQFTGPTAAEYDVDPWEPHSAIAGAAQLLSAYVNQYRGRDEDPYALALSAYDAGPGAVAKYGGVPPYAETREYIADVRDRWSRIVGR
;
A
#
# COMPACT_ATOMS: atom_id res chain seq x y z
N MET A 1 5.11 -34.21 -13.52
CA MET A 1 4.06 -33.34 -14.12
C MET A 1 3.48 -32.47 -13.01
N ASP A 2 3.98 -31.28 -12.87
CA ASP A 2 3.52 -30.33 -11.84
C ASP A 2 2.70 -29.21 -12.50
N ALA A 3 1.61 -29.63 -13.13
CA ALA A 3 0.67 -28.73 -13.78
C ALA A 3 -0.36 -28.26 -12.76
N GLY A 4 -0.04 -27.20 -12.01
CA GLY A 4 -1.05 -26.57 -11.18
C GLY A 4 -0.61 -25.87 -9.89
N ARG A 5 0.65 -25.85 -9.57
CA ARG A 5 1.09 -25.07 -8.39
C ARG A 5 1.02 -23.58 -8.70
N LYS A 6 -0.01 -22.92 -8.20
CA LYS A 6 -0.11 -21.45 -8.28
C LYS A 6 1.15 -20.83 -7.69
N ALA A 7 1.72 -19.82 -8.35
CA ALA A 7 2.90 -19.12 -7.88
C ALA A 7 2.67 -18.59 -6.44
N PRO A 8 3.68 -18.66 -5.56
CA PRO A 8 3.60 -18.06 -4.23
C PRO A 8 3.22 -16.57 -4.29
N LEU A 9 2.55 -16.07 -3.27
CA LEU A 9 2.11 -14.68 -3.23
C LEU A 9 3.28 -13.70 -3.36
N SER A 10 4.42 -13.99 -2.73
CA SER A 10 5.64 -13.17 -2.86
C SER A 10 6.10 -13.04 -4.32
N VAL A 11 6.02 -14.12 -5.09
CA VAL A 11 6.37 -14.10 -6.51
C VAL A 11 5.36 -13.30 -7.32
N LYS A 12 4.07 -13.41 -7.02
CA LYS A 12 3.02 -12.61 -7.69
C LYS A 12 3.23 -11.14 -7.45
N VAL A 13 3.49 -10.75 -6.20
CA VAL A 13 3.77 -9.36 -5.82
C VAL A 13 5.03 -8.86 -6.50
N ALA A 14 6.11 -9.64 -6.49
CA ALA A 14 7.37 -9.27 -7.15
C ALA A 14 7.20 -9.08 -8.66
N ARG A 15 6.41 -9.91 -9.32
CA ARG A 15 6.10 -9.76 -10.76
C ARG A 15 5.35 -8.46 -11.04
N GLU A 16 4.34 -8.13 -10.24
CA GLU A 16 3.62 -6.86 -10.39
C GLU A 16 4.52 -5.66 -10.12
N ALA A 17 5.42 -5.77 -9.15
CA ALA A 17 6.41 -4.72 -8.86
C ALA A 17 7.36 -4.48 -10.05
N MET A 18 7.88 -5.54 -10.67
CA MET A 18 8.74 -5.42 -11.85
C MET A 18 8.00 -4.89 -13.08
N ARG A 19 6.70 -5.18 -13.22
CA ARG A 19 5.87 -4.58 -14.26
C ARG A 19 5.70 -3.08 -14.07
N ALA A 20 5.42 -2.67 -12.83
CA ALA A 20 5.19 -1.26 -12.50
C ALA A 20 6.50 -0.46 -12.51
N ASN A 21 7.62 -1.10 -12.16
CA ASN A 21 8.93 -0.48 -12.10
C ASN A 21 9.96 -1.33 -12.86
N PRO A 22 10.18 -1.06 -14.16
CA PRO A 22 11.14 -1.82 -14.97
C PRO A 22 12.60 -1.69 -14.52
N ARG A 23 12.91 -0.72 -13.66
CA ARG A 23 14.26 -0.55 -13.09
C ARG A 23 14.52 -1.47 -11.90
N LEU A 24 13.47 -2.06 -11.35
CA LEU A 24 13.56 -2.94 -10.19
C LEU A 24 14.05 -4.33 -10.63
N GLY A 25 15.19 -4.76 -10.09
CA GLY A 25 15.71 -6.10 -10.32
C GLY A 25 14.87 -7.19 -9.62
N ALA A 26 14.94 -8.42 -10.13
CA ALA A 26 14.15 -9.53 -9.59
C ALA A 26 14.47 -9.84 -8.12
N ALA A 27 15.75 -9.76 -7.72
CA ALA A 27 16.17 -10.02 -6.34
C ALA A 27 15.60 -8.96 -5.37
N ASP A 28 15.68 -7.69 -5.74
CA ASP A 28 15.12 -6.60 -4.94
C ASP A 28 13.59 -6.66 -4.90
N ALA A 29 12.95 -6.95 -6.03
CA ALA A 29 11.50 -7.11 -6.08
C ALA A 29 11.02 -8.22 -5.14
N LEU A 30 11.70 -9.36 -5.12
CA LEU A 30 11.34 -10.48 -4.26
C LEU A 30 11.62 -10.16 -2.78
N SER A 31 12.74 -9.49 -2.49
CA SER A 31 13.08 -9.05 -1.13
C SER A 31 12.02 -8.09 -0.57
N LEU A 32 11.63 -7.08 -1.35
CA LEU A 32 10.58 -6.13 -0.96
C LEU A 32 9.22 -6.82 -0.83
N ALA A 33 8.87 -7.72 -1.75
CA ALA A 33 7.64 -8.49 -1.66
C ALA A 33 7.57 -9.34 -0.39
N THR A 34 8.66 -10.00 -0.03
CA THR A 34 8.76 -10.79 1.20
C THR A 34 8.56 -9.91 2.44
N GLU A 35 9.20 -8.74 2.48
CA GLU A 35 9.01 -7.77 3.56
C GLU A 35 7.56 -7.30 3.67
N VAL A 36 6.90 -7.02 2.55
CA VAL A 36 5.47 -6.66 2.53
C VAL A 36 4.61 -7.76 3.15
N LEU A 37 4.85 -9.02 2.80
CA LEU A 37 4.11 -10.15 3.37
C LEU A 37 4.34 -10.29 4.88
N GLU A 38 5.57 -10.14 5.34
CA GLU A 38 5.92 -10.20 6.75
C GLU A 38 5.24 -9.10 7.56
N GLN A 39 5.30 -7.86 7.09
CA GLN A 39 4.69 -6.73 7.77
C GLN A 39 3.15 -6.80 7.76
N ALA A 40 2.56 -7.21 6.66
CA ALA A 40 1.12 -7.43 6.57
C ALA A 40 0.66 -8.50 7.57
N HIS A 41 1.37 -9.62 7.64
CA HIS A 41 1.08 -10.68 8.60
C HIS A 41 1.20 -10.18 10.05
N GLY A 42 2.27 -9.47 10.38
CA GLY A 42 2.50 -8.93 11.72
C GLY A 42 1.42 -7.94 12.18
N HIS A 43 0.82 -7.21 11.26
CA HIS A 43 -0.26 -6.25 11.53
C HIS A 43 -1.66 -6.77 11.23
N LYS A 44 -1.81 -8.06 10.91
CA LYS A 44 -3.09 -8.69 10.55
C LYS A 44 -3.81 -7.98 9.40
N LEU A 45 -3.03 -7.53 8.43
CA LEU A 45 -3.50 -6.84 7.24
C LEU A 45 -3.39 -7.77 6.03
N SER A 46 -4.29 -7.62 5.05
CA SER A 46 -4.18 -8.32 3.77
C SER A 46 -2.88 -7.92 3.07
N ALA A 47 -2.00 -8.91 2.80
CA ALA A 47 -0.76 -8.67 2.08
C ALA A 47 -0.98 -8.16 0.64
N PRO A 48 -1.93 -8.69 -0.15
CA PRO A 48 -2.23 -8.12 -1.46
C PRO A 48 -2.71 -6.68 -1.41
N PHE A 49 -3.47 -6.31 -0.41
CA PHE A 49 -3.93 -4.93 -0.18
C PHE A 49 -2.74 -3.99 0.11
N LEU A 50 -1.86 -4.37 1.03
CA LEU A 50 -0.66 -3.59 1.33
C LEU A 50 0.23 -3.45 0.10
N ALA A 51 0.49 -4.56 -0.62
CA ALA A 51 1.28 -4.55 -1.84
C ALA A 51 0.68 -3.63 -2.90
N ALA A 52 -0.62 -3.72 -3.15
CA ALA A 52 -1.33 -2.87 -4.13
C ALA A 52 -1.22 -1.38 -3.76
N THR A 53 -1.32 -1.05 -2.49
CA THR A 53 -1.17 0.32 -2.00
C THR A 53 0.24 0.85 -2.25
N LEU A 54 1.27 0.09 -1.90
CA LEU A 54 2.67 0.49 -2.12
C LEU A 54 3.03 0.57 -3.60
N LEU A 55 2.46 -0.30 -4.44
CA LEU A 55 2.60 -0.21 -5.89
C LEU A 55 2.00 1.09 -6.43
N GLN A 56 0.85 1.49 -5.93
CA GLN A 56 0.21 2.75 -6.32
C GLN A 56 1.01 3.96 -5.84
N GLU A 57 1.57 3.90 -4.64
CA GLU A 57 2.34 5.01 -4.07
C GLU A 57 3.63 5.29 -4.82
N SER A 58 4.42 4.26 -5.11
CA SER A 58 5.79 4.44 -5.60
C SER A 58 6.24 3.44 -6.65
N ALA A 59 5.40 2.49 -7.06
CA ALA A 59 5.84 1.33 -7.84
C ALA A 59 7.02 0.58 -7.19
N PHE A 60 7.01 0.43 -5.88
CA PHE A 60 8.09 -0.17 -5.08
C PHE A 60 9.44 0.53 -5.25
N ASP A 61 9.44 1.85 -5.41
CA ASP A 61 10.66 2.65 -5.48
C ASP A 61 10.99 3.27 -4.12
N PRO A 62 12.03 2.78 -3.41
CA PRO A 62 12.43 3.36 -2.12
C PRO A 62 12.95 4.79 -2.21
N GLY A 63 13.34 5.24 -3.41
CA GLY A 63 13.85 6.58 -3.67
C GLY A 63 12.83 7.56 -4.22
N ALA A 64 11.55 7.18 -4.30
CA ALA A 64 10.51 8.02 -4.88
C ALA A 64 10.28 9.30 -4.07
N ILE A 65 10.12 10.41 -4.77
CA ILE A 65 9.75 11.72 -4.19
C ILE A 65 8.59 12.28 -5.02
N SER A 66 7.47 12.60 -4.37
CA SER A 66 6.34 13.25 -5.04
C SER A 66 6.54 14.77 -5.13
N SER A 67 5.76 15.41 -6.00
CA SER A 67 5.72 16.88 -6.10
C SER A 67 5.28 17.57 -4.79
N ALA A 68 4.53 16.87 -3.96
CA ALA A 68 4.09 17.34 -2.65
C ALA A 68 5.07 17.04 -1.50
N GLY A 69 6.24 16.43 -1.81
CA GLY A 69 7.28 16.13 -0.83
C GLY A 69 7.08 14.83 -0.06
N ALA A 70 6.17 13.96 -0.47
CA ALA A 70 6.09 12.61 0.07
C ALA A 70 7.27 11.78 -0.43
N VAL A 71 7.86 10.94 0.44
CA VAL A 71 9.11 10.25 0.14
C VAL A 71 9.03 8.75 0.42
N GLY A 72 9.83 8.00 -0.35
CA GLY A 72 10.07 6.58 -0.16
C GLY A 72 8.99 5.68 -0.71
N ILE A 73 9.15 4.39 -0.45
CA ILE A 73 8.28 3.33 -0.99
C ILE A 73 6.81 3.50 -0.59
N ALA A 74 6.53 4.06 0.59
CA ALA A 74 5.19 4.25 1.14
C ALA A 74 4.70 5.70 1.03
N GLN A 75 5.49 6.60 0.48
CA GLN A 75 5.16 8.01 0.27
C GLN A 75 4.69 8.72 1.56
N PHE A 76 5.47 8.57 2.63
CA PHE A 76 5.23 9.32 3.86
C PHE A 76 5.59 10.79 3.68
N THR A 77 4.74 11.66 4.20
CA THR A 77 5.10 13.06 4.44
C THR A 77 5.97 13.18 5.68
N GLY A 78 6.80 14.23 5.78
CA GLY A 78 7.66 14.44 6.93
C GLY A 78 6.91 14.43 8.28
N PRO A 79 5.81 15.18 8.43
CA PRO A 79 5.02 15.18 9.67
C PRO A 79 4.49 13.80 10.05
N THR A 80 3.94 13.05 9.11
CA THR A 80 3.40 11.71 9.37
C THR A 80 4.50 10.72 9.73
N ALA A 81 5.64 10.77 9.02
CA ALA A 81 6.80 9.94 9.34
C ALA A 81 7.30 10.19 10.77
N ALA A 82 7.37 11.45 11.18
CA ALA A 82 7.77 11.84 12.54
C ALA A 82 6.76 11.36 13.59
N GLU A 83 5.47 11.50 13.32
CA GLU A 83 4.40 11.08 14.24
C GLU A 83 4.45 9.58 14.53
N TYR A 84 4.77 8.75 13.52
CA TYR A 84 4.81 7.29 13.64
C TYR A 84 6.23 6.74 13.81
N ASP A 85 7.22 7.59 14.00
CA ASP A 85 8.63 7.19 14.15
C ASP A 85 9.11 6.31 12.98
N VAL A 86 8.80 6.75 11.76
CA VAL A 86 9.15 6.06 10.52
C VAL A 86 10.33 6.76 9.87
N ASP A 87 11.35 5.98 9.44
CA ASP A 87 12.33 6.42 8.46
C ASP A 87 11.76 6.17 7.05
N PRO A 88 11.28 7.21 6.34
CA PRO A 88 10.60 7.00 5.06
C PRO A 88 11.53 6.55 3.93
N TRP A 89 12.84 6.68 4.09
CA TRP A 89 13.84 6.27 3.12
C TRP A 89 14.28 4.81 3.30
N GLU A 90 14.05 4.23 4.47
CA GLU A 90 14.43 2.87 4.77
C GLU A 90 13.22 1.95 4.52
N PRO A 91 13.31 1.00 3.53
CA PRO A 91 12.15 0.20 3.10
C PRO A 91 11.49 -0.58 4.23
N HIS A 92 12.26 -1.22 5.10
CA HIS A 92 11.70 -1.98 6.23
C HIS A 92 10.86 -1.08 7.14
N SER A 93 11.38 0.08 7.53
CA SER A 93 10.68 1.05 8.38
C SER A 93 9.43 1.59 7.69
N ALA A 94 9.55 1.97 6.41
CA ALA A 94 8.44 2.52 5.64
C ALA A 94 7.31 1.51 5.42
N ILE A 95 7.65 0.26 5.07
CA ILE A 95 6.66 -0.81 4.87
C ILE A 95 5.97 -1.15 6.20
N ALA A 96 6.73 -1.27 7.28
CA ALA A 96 6.19 -1.49 8.62
C ALA A 96 5.22 -0.38 9.04
N GLY A 97 5.61 0.88 8.82
CA GLY A 97 4.78 2.04 9.11
C GLY A 97 3.49 2.08 8.29
N ALA A 98 3.57 1.79 7.00
CA ALA A 98 2.39 1.70 6.13
C ALA A 98 1.44 0.58 6.57
N ALA A 99 1.96 -0.59 6.91
CA ALA A 99 1.18 -1.71 7.41
C ALA A 99 0.46 -1.35 8.71
N GLN A 100 1.17 -0.72 9.65
CA GLN A 100 0.60 -0.26 10.91
C GLN A 100 -0.54 0.75 10.69
N LEU A 101 -0.29 1.76 9.87
CA LEU A 101 -1.24 2.84 9.62
C LEU A 101 -2.48 2.35 8.89
N LEU A 102 -2.31 1.59 7.82
CA LEU A 102 -3.43 1.02 7.05
C LEU A 102 -4.25 0.03 7.88
N SER A 103 -3.60 -0.82 8.68
CA SER A 103 -4.29 -1.73 9.60
C SER A 103 -5.14 -0.96 10.62
N ALA A 104 -4.59 0.10 11.19
CA ALA A 104 -5.32 0.97 12.12
C ALA A 104 -6.54 1.61 11.47
N TYR A 105 -6.40 2.13 10.24
CA TYR A 105 -7.50 2.72 9.50
C TYR A 105 -8.59 1.69 9.15
N VAL A 106 -8.21 0.52 8.63
CA VAL A 106 -9.19 -0.54 8.32
C VAL A 106 -9.98 -0.91 9.58
N ASN A 107 -9.32 -1.07 10.70
CA ASN A 107 -9.97 -1.41 11.96
C ASN A 107 -10.87 -0.27 12.47
N GLN A 108 -10.43 0.98 12.35
CA GLN A 108 -11.20 2.16 12.73
C GLN A 108 -12.52 2.26 11.96
N TYR A 109 -12.50 1.92 10.68
CA TYR A 109 -13.66 2.06 9.79
C TYR A 109 -14.53 0.80 9.68
N ARG A 110 -14.17 -0.29 10.35
CA ARG A 110 -15.03 -1.47 10.44
C ARG A 110 -16.35 -1.13 11.14
N GLY A 111 -17.43 -1.73 10.68
CA GLY A 111 -18.76 -1.50 11.23
C GLY A 111 -19.49 -0.30 10.66
N ARG A 112 -18.89 0.42 9.71
CA ARG A 112 -19.59 1.41 8.90
C ARG A 112 -20.27 0.76 7.69
N ASP A 113 -21.26 1.43 7.09
CA ASP A 113 -21.93 0.94 5.89
C ASP A 113 -21.00 0.93 4.66
N GLU A 114 -20.02 1.84 4.65
CA GLU A 114 -19.04 1.92 3.57
C GLU A 114 -17.93 0.88 3.75
N ASP A 115 -17.31 0.52 2.62
CA ASP A 115 -16.17 -0.39 2.59
C ASP A 115 -14.99 0.17 3.42
N PRO A 116 -14.56 -0.52 4.50
CA PRO A 116 -13.47 -0.05 5.35
C PRO A 116 -12.13 0.09 4.60
N TYR A 117 -11.91 -0.67 3.55
CA TYR A 117 -10.71 -0.54 2.72
C TYR A 117 -10.73 0.75 1.90
N ALA A 118 -11.88 1.11 1.32
CA ALA A 118 -12.02 2.39 0.61
C ALA A 118 -11.82 3.58 1.57
N LEU A 119 -12.33 3.50 2.78
CA LEU A 119 -12.15 4.53 3.79
C LEU A 119 -10.70 4.61 4.27
N ALA A 120 -10.04 3.46 4.47
CA ALA A 120 -8.62 3.41 4.83
C ALA A 120 -7.72 4.02 3.74
N LEU A 121 -7.99 3.72 2.48
CA LEU A 121 -7.28 4.32 1.34
C LEU A 121 -7.52 5.82 1.26
N SER A 122 -8.75 6.27 1.51
CA SER A 122 -9.08 7.70 1.57
C SER A 122 -8.30 8.42 2.65
N ALA A 123 -8.21 7.82 3.83
CA ALA A 123 -7.45 8.37 4.95
C ALA A 123 -5.94 8.39 4.67
N TYR A 124 -5.43 7.37 3.98
CA TYR A 124 -4.01 7.29 3.61
C TYR A 124 -3.65 8.35 2.55
N ASP A 125 -4.48 8.50 1.52
CA ASP A 125 -4.26 9.44 0.40
C ASP A 125 -4.60 10.89 0.76
N ALA A 126 -5.79 11.13 1.30
CA ALA A 126 -6.33 12.48 1.55
C ALA A 126 -6.27 12.91 3.03
N GLY A 127 -5.86 12.02 3.91
CA GLY A 127 -5.82 12.24 5.35
C GLY A 127 -7.13 11.86 6.06
N PRO A 128 -7.04 11.44 7.33
CA PRO A 128 -8.22 11.07 8.12
C PRO A 128 -9.15 12.26 8.37
N GLY A 129 -8.62 13.49 8.36
CA GLY A 129 -9.42 14.72 8.47
C GLY A 129 -10.41 14.90 7.33
N ALA A 130 -10.02 14.54 6.10
CA ALA A 130 -10.92 14.60 4.95
C ALA A 130 -12.05 13.57 5.06
N VAL A 131 -11.75 12.36 5.52
CA VAL A 131 -12.76 11.33 5.77
C VAL A 131 -13.76 11.81 6.84
N ALA A 132 -13.28 12.40 7.92
CA ALA A 132 -14.12 12.95 8.97
C ALA A 132 -15.00 14.11 8.46
N LYS A 133 -14.41 15.01 7.69
CA LYS A 133 -15.12 16.18 7.12
C LYS A 133 -16.29 15.79 6.24
N TYR A 134 -16.13 14.77 5.41
CA TYR A 134 -17.16 14.32 4.46
C TYR A 134 -17.99 13.14 4.98
N GLY A 135 -17.66 12.61 6.14
CA GLY A 135 -18.36 11.44 6.71
C GLY A 135 -18.20 10.16 5.88
N GLY A 136 -17.16 10.05 5.08
CA GLY A 136 -16.93 8.94 4.16
C GLY A 136 -15.83 9.24 3.16
N VAL A 137 -15.83 8.56 2.00
CA VAL A 137 -14.90 8.84 0.92
C VAL A 137 -15.07 10.28 0.46
N PRO A 138 -13.98 11.09 0.50
CA PRO A 138 -14.07 12.48 0.05
C PRO A 138 -14.43 12.57 -1.45
N PRO A 139 -15.16 13.62 -1.88
CA PRO A 139 -15.55 13.77 -3.28
C PRO A 139 -14.41 14.32 -4.16
N TYR A 140 -13.18 13.94 -3.85
CA TYR A 140 -12.01 14.33 -4.62
C TYR A 140 -11.77 13.34 -5.76
N ALA A 141 -11.67 13.84 -6.99
CA ALA A 141 -11.41 13.01 -8.17
C ALA A 141 -10.12 12.19 -8.00
N GLU A 142 -9.05 12.81 -7.50
CA GLU A 142 -7.77 12.18 -7.25
C GLU A 142 -7.88 11.00 -6.27
N THR A 143 -8.59 11.17 -5.15
CA THR A 143 -8.78 10.11 -4.16
C THR A 143 -9.62 8.96 -4.71
N ARG A 144 -10.65 9.26 -5.49
CA ARG A 144 -11.47 8.23 -6.14
C ARG A 144 -10.68 7.42 -7.16
N GLU A 145 -9.84 8.06 -7.95
CA GLU A 145 -8.93 7.39 -8.88
C GLU A 145 -7.91 6.53 -8.12
N TYR A 146 -7.33 7.06 -7.07
CA TYR A 146 -6.41 6.33 -6.20
C TYR A 146 -7.02 5.03 -5.68
N ILE A 147 -8.25 5.08 -5.16
CA ILE A 147 -8.97 3.90 -4.68
C ILE A 147 -9.19 2.89 -5.82
N ALA A 148 -9.63 3.37 -6.98
CA ALA A 148 -9.87 2.52 -8.14
C ALA A 148 -8.57 1.83 -8.62
N ASP A 149 -7.47 2.57 -8.67
CA ASP A 149 -6.16 2.05 -9.08
C ASP A 149 -5.62 1.01 -8.11
N VAL A 150 -5.74 1.24 -6.80
CA VAL A 150 -5.34 0.25 -5.78
C VAL A 150 -6.17 -1.02 -5.90
N ARG A 151 -7.49 -0.89 -6.09
CA ARG A 151 -8.38 -2.04 -6.28
C ARG A 151 -8.02 -2.85 -7.52
N ASP A 152 -7.68 -2.20 -8.61
CA ASP A 152 -7.26 -2.84 -9.85
C ASP A 152 -5.95 -3.62 -9.66
N ARG A 153 -4.96 -3.02 -9.01
CA ARG A 153 -3.70 -3.68 -8.66
C ARG A 153 -3.92 -4.87 -7.73
N TRP A 154 -4.78 -4.72 -6.73
CA TRP A 154 -5.15 -5.78 -5.81
C TRP A 154 -5.78 -6.97 -6.55
N SER A 155 -6.73 -6.70 -7.43
CA SER A 155 -7.37 -7.72 -8.26
C SER A 155 -6.35 -8.49 -9.11
N ARG A 156 -5.40 -7.80 -9.72
CA ARG A 156 -4.33 -8.46 -10.50
C ARG A 156 -3.45 -9.36 -9.64
N ILE A 157 -3.09 -8.94 -8.44
CA ILE A 157 -2.27 -9.74 -7.53
C ILE A 157 -3.00 -11.03 -7.12
N VAL A 158 -4.28 -10.93 -6.79
CA VAL A 158 -5.06 -12.11 -6.37
C VAL A 158 -5.57 -12.94 -7.55
N GLY A 159 -5.45 -12.45 -8.78
CA GLY A 159 -5.83 -13.18 -10.00
C GLY A 159 -7.34 -13.17 -10.27
N ARG A 160 -8.00 -12.05 -10.03
CA ARG A 160 -9.43 -11.85 -10.30
C ARG A 160 -9.65 -10.82 -11.38
#